data_0f197980618144b8d403eef6f6f525d5
#
_entry.id   0f197980618144b8d403eef6f6f525d5
#
_cell.length_a   1.000
_cell.length_b   1.000
_cell.length_c   1.000
_cell.angle_alpha   90.00
_cell.angle_beta   90.00
_cell.angle_gamma   90.00
#
_symmetry.space_group_name_H-M   'P 1'
#
loop_
_entity.id
_entity.type
_entity.pdbx_description
1 polymer ?
#
loop_
_entity_poly.entity_id
_entity_poly.type
_entity_poly.pdbx_seq_one_letter_code
_entity_poly.pdbx_strand_id
1 'polypeptide(L)'
;DSRSCRYINHANGGKVFKMKAGKFIRHLIMETSFGRTLPESVIIYLQECFTQDWQAFSLSTQPKENRLFVDDNFSDIYDSGECEGDFYSCMTDKGYHYFYRDSVDASAAYLKNEDGKIIARCIIFNKVYEEGTERIWRLAERQYSTNQDDVLKRALVNALIIGGYIDGYKQVGYDCHHSRSFVDIYGNSLENKKFYIDCDLGTEDTLSYQDSFKWYDMSEGKAYNYEVSGYDYELDTTDGSIDGYEENDDESYDEFHECYGYFDTTIVMYHGREYSCSVDDLGEFVWIDSEEMYYHESDVDRCPWCGEWFVKDDGHESEVTGS
;
A
#
# COMPACT_ATOMS: atom_id res chain seq x y z
N ASP A 1 -13.70 -16.29 27.12
CA ASP A 1 -14.58 -16.18 25.96
C ASP A 1 -14.45 -14.75 25.40
N SER A 2 -13.64 -14.61 24.38
CA SER A 2 -13.31 -13.33 23.71
C SER A 2 -14.52 -12.60 23.11
N ARG A 3 -15.67 -13.29 23.01
CA ARG A 3 -16.91 -12.72 22.45
C ARG A 3 -17.83 -12.07 23.48
N SER A 4 -17.46 -12.05 24.76
CA SER A 4 -18.32 -11.59 25.85
C SER A 4 -17.63 -10.56 26.72
N CYS A 5 -18.37 -9.53 27.12
CA CYS A 5 -17.95 -8.55 28.15
C CYS A 5 -18.60 -8.86 29.49
N ARG A 6 -17.87 -8.56 30.58
CA ARG A 6 -18.43 -8.47 31.92
C ARG A 6 -18.57 -6.99 32.28
N TYR A 7 -19.70 -6.62 32.87
CA TYR A 7 -19.95 -5.26 33.31
C TYR A 7 -20.66 -5.22 34.65
N ILE A 8 -20.49 -4.14 35.37
CA ILE A 8 -21.14 -3.91 36.66
C ILE A 8 -22.41 -3.07 36.40
N ASN A 9 -23.54 -3.58 36.80
CA ASN A 9 -24.79 -2.80 36.73
C ASN A 9 -25.09 -2.16 38.07
N HIS A 10 -24.83 -0.88 38.21
CA HIS A 10 -25.05 -0.13 39.43
C HIS A 10 -26.54 0.02 39.79
N ALA A 11 -27.43 0.05 38.80
CA ALA A 11 -28.86 0.07 39.03
C ALA A 11 -29.41 -1.21 39.71
N ASN A 12 -28.65 -2.33 39.57
CA ASN A 12 -28.99 -3.62 40.16
C ASN A 12 -28.05 -3.98 41.32
N GLY A 13 -27.68 -3.01 42.13
CA GLY A 13 -26.89 -3.24 43.34
C GLY A 13 -25.45 -3.62 43.10
N GLY A 14 -24.86 -3.24 41.99
CA GLY A 14 -23.44 -3.50 41.66
C GLY A 14 -23.16 -4.95 41.25
N LYS A 15 -24.16 -5.72 40.84
CA LYS A 15 -23.96 -7.08 40.32
C LYS A 15 -23.21 -7.11 39.01
N VAL A 16 -22.37 -8.13 38.87
CA VAL A 16 -21.63 -8.40 37.63
C VAL A 16 -22.52 -9.22 36.69
N PHE A 17 -22.68 -8.70 35.49
CA PHE A 17 -23.38 -9.38 34.41
C PHE A 17 -22.40 -9.71 33.28
N LYS A 18 -22.73 -10.77 32.51
CA LYS A 18 -22.00 -11.19 31.31
C LYS A 18 -22.93 -11.05 30.10
N MET A 19 -22.45 -10.45 29.03
CA MET A 19 -23.21 -10.23 27.80
C MET A 19 -22.29 -10.37 26.60
N LYS A 20 -22.82 -10.76 25.41
CA LYS A 20 -22.05 -10.71 24.15
C LYS A 20 -21.66 -9.25 23.85
N ALA A 21 -20.43 -9.03 23.35
CA ALA A 21 -19.88 -7.69 23.10
C ALA A 21 -20.81 -6.82 22.24
N GLY A 22 -21.31 -7.35 21.11
CA GLY A 22 -22.24 -6.63 20.25
C GLY A 22 -23.57 -6.27 20.93
N LYS A 23 -24.11 -7.12 21.82
CA LYS A 23 -25.30 -6.78 22.61
C LYS A 23 -25.02 -5.71 23.64
N PHE A 24 -23.82 -5.75 24.24
CA PHE A 24 -23.41 -4.77 25.24
C PHE A 24 -23.30 -3.36 24.62
N ILE A 25 -22.62 -3.21 23.52
CA ILE A 25 -22.49 -1.90 22.86
C ILE A 25 -23.85 -1.36 22.37
N ARG A 26 -24.70 -2.23 21.81
CA ARG A 26 -26.06 -1.83 21.43
C ARG A 26 -26.85 -1.31 22.62
N HIS A 27 -26.76 -2.01 23.75
CA HIS A 27 -27.42 -1.55 24.98
C HIS A 27 -26.93 -0.18 25.41
N LEU A 28 -25.61 0.05 25.42
CA LEU A 28 -25.05 1.35 25.77
C LEU A 28 -25.50 2.47 24.80
N ILE A 29 -25.53 2.22 23.50
CA ILE A 29 -26.00 3.18 22.51
C ILE A 29 -27.47 3.54 22.78
N MET A 30 -28.31 2.57 23.01
CA MET A 30 -29.75 2.77 23.22
C MET A 30 -30.12 3.43 24.56
N GLU A 31 -29.21 3.43 25.53
CA GLU A 31 -29.38 4.18 26.80
C GLU A 31 -29.19 5.69 26.60
N THR A 32 -28.56 6.14 25.53
CA THR A 32 -28.35 7.55 25.23
C THR A 32 -29.50 8.12 24.38
N SER A 33 -29.86 9.38 24.60
CA SER A 33 -30.84 10.06 23.74
C SER A 33 -30.37 10.17 22.28
N PHE A 34 -29.07 10.43 22.06
CA PHE A 34 -28.45 10.48 20.75
C PHE A 34 -28.48 9.12 20.06
N GLY A 35 -28.11 8.05 20.76
CA GLY A 35 -28.07 6.70 20.19
C GLY A 35 -29.44 6.22 19.69
N ARG A 36 -30.53 6.64 20.34
CA ARG A 36 -31.91 6.34 19.91
C ARG A 36 -32.32 7.05 18.62
N THR A 37 -31.58 8.05 18.18
CA THR A 37 -31.83 8.78 16.91
C THR A 37 -31.02 8.21 15.74
N LEU A 38 -30.09 7.29 16.02
CA LEU A 38 -29.24 6.70 14.98
C LEU A 38 -30.04 5.73 14.10
N PRO A 39 -29.81 5.72 12.77
CA PRO A 39 -30.33 4.70 11.89
C PRO A 39 -29.88 3.30 12.31
N GLU A 40 -30.73 2.30 12.12
CA GLU A 40 -30.43 0.89 12.49
C GLU A 40 -29.14 0.38 11.80
N SER A 41 -28.89 0.79 10.55
CA SER A 41 -27.66 0.44 9.82
C SER A 41 -26.39 0.93 10.53
N VAL A 42 -26.42 2.13 11.11
CA VAL A 42 -25.31 2.69 11.87
C VAL A 42 -25.11 1.90 13.17
N ILE A 43 -26.19 1.55 13.86
CA ILE A 43 -26.13 0.76 15.08
C ILE A 43 -25.53 -0.63 14.79
N ILE A 44 -25.93 -1.28 13.71
CA ILE A 44 -25.37 -2.59 13.28
C ILE A 44 -23.87 -2.45 13.01
N TYR A 45 -23.48 -1.45 12.23
CA TYR A 45 -22.06 -1.18 11.94
C TYR A 45 -21.24 -0.99 13.22
N LEU A 46 -21.70 -0.16 14.16
CA LEU A 46 -21.02 0.05 15.43
C LEU A 46 -20.94 -1.23 16.28
N GLN A 47 -21.98 -2.09 16.22
CA GLN A 47 -21.95 -3.41 16.89
C GLN A 47 -20.87 -4.33 16.31
N GLU A 48 -20.74 -4.36 15.00
CA GLU A 48 -19.76 -5.19 14.29
C GLU A 48 -18.34 -4.70 14.60
N CYS A 49 -18.07 -3.40 14.43
CA CYS A 49 -16.78 -2.81 14.75
C CYS A 49 -16.37 -3.09 16.21
N PHE A 50 -17.25 -2.77 17.18
CA PHE A 50 -16.95 -3.01 18.58
C PHE A 50 -16.71 -4.51 18.89
N THR A 51 -17.46 -5.39 18.25
CA THR A 51 -17.29 -6.84 18.48
C THR A 51 -15.93 -7.31 18.01
N GLN A 52 -15.49 -6.85 16.84
CA GLN A 52 -14.17 -7.19 16.29
C GLN A 52 -13.04 -6.62 17.16
N ASP A 53 -13.14 -5.33 17.53
CA ASP A 53 -12.14 -4.67 18.37
C ASP A 53 -12.04 -5.30 19.76
N TRP A 54 -13.20 -5.66 20.36
CA TRP A 54 -13.24 -6.38 21.63
C TRP A 54 -12.60 -7.76 21.57
N GLN A 55 -12.83 -8.50 20.49
CA GLN A 55 -12.19 -9.80 20.27
C GLN A 55 -10.68 -9.66 20.13
N ALA A 56 -10.22 -8.74 19.28
CA ALA A 56 -8.80 -8.48 19.08
C ALA A 56 -8.11 -8.08 20.39
N PHE A 57 -8.71 -7.15 21.16
CA PHE A 57 -8.22 -6.74 22.46
C PHE A 57 -8.18 -7.91 23.46
N SER A 58 -9.24 -8.72 23.50
CA SER A 58 -9.30 -9.88 24.38
C SER A 58 -8.23 -10.92 24.06
N LEU A 59 -7.93 -11.13 22.77
CA LEU A 59 -6.86 -12.04 22.35
C LEU A 59 -5.47 -11.47 22.68
N SER A 60 -5.25 -10.18 22.44
CA SER A 60 -3.96 -9.52 22.73
C SER A 60 -3.60 -9.47 24.21
N THR A 61 -4.62 -9.51 25.10
CA THR A 61 -4.42 -9.43 26.55
C THR A 61 -4.41 -10.79 27.26
N GLN A 62 -4.61 -11.88 26.53
CA GLN A 62 -4.58 -13.23 27.15
C GLN A 62 -3.14 -13.76 27.22
N PRO A 63 -2.59 -13.98 28.44
CA PRO A 63 -1.18 -14.33 28.60
C PRO A 63 -0.82 -15.76 28.21
N LYS A 64 -1.76 -16.58 27.76
CA LYS A 64 -1.53 -18.03 27.53
C LYS A 64 -1.80 -18.52 26.10
N GLU A 65 -2.59 -17.81 25.30
CA GLU A 65 -3.05 -18.34 24.00
C GLU A 65 -2.31 -17.74 22.80
N ASN A 66 -1.90 -16.47 22.88
CA ASN A 66 -1.13 -15.84 21.80
C ASN A 66 0.09 -15.15 22.40
N ARG A 67 1.26 -15.73 22.19
CA ARG A 67 2.52 -15.10 22.62
C ARG A 67 3.00 -14.13 21.56
N LEU A 68 3.19 -12.87 21.95
CA LEU A 68 3.87 -11.87 21.13
C LEU A 68 5.37 -12.11 21.18
N PHE A 69 6.00 -12.13 20.01
CA PHE A 69 7.44 -12.09 19.80
C PHE A 69 7.79 -10.85 19.01
N VAL A 70 8.89 -10.19 19.37
CA VAL A 70 9.51 -9.09 18.61
C VAL A 70 11.00 -9.34 18.67
N ASP A 71 11.57 -9.77 17.56
CA ASP A 71 12.96 -10.21 17.44
C ASP A 71 13.51 -10.01 16.01
N ASP A 72 14.62 -10.67 15.68
CA ASP A 72 15.26 -10.66 14.37
C ASP A 72 15.01 -11.92 13.54
N ASN A 73 14.04 -12.72 13.91
CA ASN A 73 13.72 -13.98 13.26
C ASN A 73 12.87 -13.79 12.00
N PHE A 74 13.43 -13.11 10.99
CA PHE A 74 12.74 -12.81 9.74
C PHE A 74 12.46 -14.04 8.88
N SER A 75 13.28 -15.11 8.95
CA SER A 75 13.08 -16.32 8.17
C SER A 75 11.75 -17.01 8.50
N ASP A 76 11.48 -17.21 9.79
CA ASP A 76 10.32 -17.97 10.24
C ASP A 76 8.99 -17.29 9.88
N ILE A 77 8.95 -15.96 9.91
CA ILE A 77 7.71 -15.24 9.59
C ILE A 77 7.33 -15.32 8.11
N TYR A 78 8.26 -15.76 7.25
CA TYR A 78 8.05 -15.97 5.82
C TYR A 78 8.10 -17.45 5.40
N ASP A 79 8.34 -18.36 6.34
CA ASP A 79 8.31 -19.81 6.13
C ASP A 79 6.88 -20.33 6.32
N SER A 80 6.29 -20.88 5.25
CA SER A 80 4.95 -21.48 5.30
C SER A 80 4.88 -22.66 6.29
N GLY A 81 6.01 -23.37 6.53
CA GLY A 81 6.12 -24.44 7.50
C GLY A 81 5.98 -23.97 8.94
N GLU A 82 6.34 -22.73 9.27
CA GLU A 82 6.21 -22.15 10.60
C GLU A 82 4.85 -21.46 10.83
N CYS A 83 4.12 -21.14 9.75
CA CYS A 83 2.83 -20.47 9.81
C CYS A 83 1.66 -21.45 9.96
N GLU A 84 0.54 -21.01 10.59
CA GLU A 84 -0.72 -21.73 10.60
C GLU A 84 -1.58 -21.26 9.41
N GLY A 85 -1.83 -22.17 8.48
CA GLY A 85 -2.65 -21.87 7.30
C GLY A 85 -1.99 -20.91 6.31
N ASP A 86 -2.81 -20.30 5.45
CA ASP A 86 -2.33 -19.42 4.38
C ASP A 86 -2.37 -17.95 4.80
N PHE A 87 -1.25 -17.25 4.59
CA PHE A 87 -1.11 -15.82 4.85
C PHE A 87 -1.33 -14.97 3.59
N TYR A 88 -1.41 -15.59 2.41
CA TYR A 88 -1.58 -14.91 1.12
C TYR A 88 -0.57 -13.76 0.91
N SER A 89 0.68 -14.02 1.25
CA SER A 89 1.77 -13.05 1.10
C SER A 89 2.64 -13.44 -0.08
N CYS A 90 2.91 -12.48 -0.96
CA CYS A 90 3.83 -12.63 -2.09
C CYS A 90 5.27 -12.95 -1.68
N MET A 91 5.64 -12.70 -0.41
CA MET A 91 6.99 -12.95 0.12
C MET A 91 7.16 -14.34 0.75
N THR A 92 6.09 -15.11 0.92
CA THR A 92 6.17 -16.44 1.54
C THR A 92 7.07 -17.37 0.72
N ASP A 93 8.01 -18.03 1.39
CA ASP A 93 8.98 -19.00 0.85
C ASP A 93 9.91 -18.47 -0.27
N LYS A 94 10.09 -17.13 -0.38
CA LYS A 94 10.86 -16.50 -1.46
C LYS A 94 12.23 -15.92 -1.04
N GLY A 95 12.59 -15.99 0.23
CA GLY A 95 13.90 -15.49 0.69
C GLY A 95 14.05 -13.96 0.74
N TYR A 96 13.04 -13.18 0.39
CA TYR A 96 13.10 -11.70 0.39
C TYR A 96 13.29 -11.08 1.78
N HIS A 97 13.23 -11.88 2.84
CA HIS A 97 13.46 -11.46 4.22
C HIS A 97 14.88 -10.95 4.48
N TYR A 98 15.86 -11.26 3.63
CA TYR A 98 17.23 -10.76 3.76
C TYR A 98 17.30 -9.24 3.77
N PHE A 99 16.43 -8.57 3.01
CA PHE A 99 16.31 -7.11 3.03
C PHE A 99 16.10 -6.58 4.46
N TYR A 100 15.14 -7.13 5.19
CA TYR A 100 14.84 -6.68 6.55
C TYR A 100 15.95 -6.97 7.55
N ARG A 101 16.70 -8.04 7.32
CA ARG A 101 17.81 -8.44 8.18
C ARG A 101 19.05 -7.59 7.95
N ASP A 102 19.37 -7.30 6.69
CA ASP A 102 20.70 -6.83 6.28
C ASP A 102 20.71 -5.36 5.85
N SER A 103 19.59 -4.84 5.34
CA SER A 103 19.58 -3.55 4.66
C SER A 103 18.89 -2.42 5.46
N VAL A 104 18.07 -2.73 6.46
CA VAL A 104 17.30 -1.74 7.22
C VAL A 104 17.28 -2.05 8.72
N ASP A 105 17.01 -1.03 9.55
CA ASP A 105 16.80 -1.22 11.00
C ASP A 105 15.37 -1.68 11.25
N ALA A 106 15.15 -3.00 11.25
CA ALA A 106 13.83 -3.61 11.38
C ALA A 106 13.81 -4.71 12.46
N SER A 107 12.60 -5.11 12.84
CA SER A 107 12.32 -6.27 13.69
C SER A 107 11.15 -7.07 13.13
N ALA A 108 11.21 -8.37 13.27
CA ALA A 108 10.07 -9.26 13.03
C ALA A 108 9.12 -9.21 14.23
N ALA A 109 7.82 -9.07 13.98
CA ALA A 109 6.81 -9.11 15.02
C ALA A 109 5.72 -10.12 14.67
N TYR A 110 5.41 -11.02 15.61
CA TYR A 110 4.46 -12.08 15.32
C TYR A 110 3.78 -12.63 16.58
N LEU A 111 2.59 -13.21 16.38
CA LEU A 111 1.87 -13.96 17.38
C LEU A 111 1.98 -15.46 17.09
N LYS A 112 2.28 -16.27 18.12
CA LYS A 112 2.24 -17.74 18.06
C LYS A 112 1.07 -18.27 18.89
N ASN A 113 0.38 -19.28 18.33
CA ASN A 113 -0.64 -20.04 19.05
C ASN A 113 -0.03 -21.01 20.07
N GLU A 114 -0.88 -21.84 20.73
CA GLU A 114 -0.45 -22.83 21.72
C GLU A 114 0.46 -23.93 21.13
N ASP A 115 0.30 -24.23 19.82
CA ASP A 115 1.09 -25.21 19.10
C ASP A 115 2.44 -24.65 18.62
N GLY A 116 2.71 -23.37 18.90
CA GLY A 116 3.93 -22.68 18.51
C GLY A 116 3.94 -22.18 17.06
N LYS A 117 2.84 -22.31 16.32
CA LYS A 117 2.71 -21.82 14.94
C LYS A 117 2.40 -20.32 14.91
N ILE A 118 2.96 -19.63 13.93
CA ILE A 118 2.71 -18.22 13.68
C ILE A 118 1.29 -18.04 13.11
N ILE A 119 0.48 -17.19 13.75
CA ILE A 119 -0.90 -16.91 13.37
C ILE A 119 -1.14 -15.49 12.89
N ALA A 120 -0.23 -14.56 13.21
CA ALA A 120 -0.19 -13.21 12.66
C ALA A 120 1.24 -12.67 12.69
N ARG A 121 1.62 -11.84 11.73
CA ARG A 121 2.96 -11.26 11.61
C ARG A 121 2.95 -9.89 10.97
N CYS A 122 3.98 -9.10 11.24
CA CYS A 122 4.34 -7.89 10.49
C CYS A 122 5.84 -7.59 10.69
N ILE A 123 6.35 -6.63 9.93
CA ILE A 123 7.66 -6.00 10.14
C ILE A 123 7.46 -4.74 10.96
N ILE A 124 8.39 -4.42 11.86
CA ILE A 124 8.51 -3.12 12.50
C ILE A 124 9.77 -2.45 11.96
N PHE A 125 9.62 -1.30 11.32
CA PHE A 125 10.75 -0.41 11.06
C PHE A 125 11.05 0.36 12.34
N ASN A 126 12.23 0.12 12.93
CA ASN A 126 12.60 0.66 14.25
C ASN A 126 12.94 2.15 14.20
N LYS A 127 13.38 2.64 13.02
CA LYS A 127 13.73 4.03 12.78
C LYS A 127 13.14 4.51 11.45
N VAL A 128 12.05 5.23 11.54
CA VAL A 128 11.41 5.87 10.39
C VAL A 128 11.48 7.38 10.61
N TYR A 129 12.08 8.08 9.69
CA TYR A 129 12.26 9.52 9.76
C TYR A 129 11.09 10.24 9.09
N GLU A 130 10.55 11.26 9.74
CA GLU A 130 9.52 12.13 9.14
C GLU A 130 10.21 13.31 8.47
N GLU A 131 10.02 13.45 7.16
CA GLU A 131 10.64 14.52 6.37
C GLU A 131 10.31 15.91 6.92
N GLY A 132 11.33 16.77 6.99
CA GLY A 132 11.19 18.15 7.47
C GLY A 132 11.03 18.27 9.00
N THR A 133 11.19 17.18 9.74
CA THR A 133 11.15 17.18 11.21
C THR A 133 12.33 16.40 11.79
N GLU A 134 12.56 16.51 13.10
CA GLU A 134 13.53 15.67 13.82
C GLU A 134 12.87 14.42 14.44
N ARG A 135 11.61 14.18 14.13
CA ARG A 135 10.86 13.08 14.73
C ARG A 135 11.21 11.75 14.09
N ILE A 136 11.50 10.78 14.94
CA ILE A 136 11.73 9.38 14.57
C ILE A 136 10.52 8.58 15.06
N TRP A 137 10.03 7.68 14.21
CA TRP A 137 8.91 6.80 14.48
C TRP A 137 9.36 5.34 14.45
N ARG A 138 8.64 4.50 15.19
CA ARG A 138 8.66 3.05 15.04
C ARG A 138 7.33 2.67 14.38
N LEU A 139 7.37 2.24 13.12
CA LEU A 139 6.18 1.95 12.34
C LEU A 139 6.06 0.46 12.04
N ALA A 140 4.93 -0.14 12.39
CA ALA A 140 4.61 -1.49 11.93
C ALA A 140 4.06 -1.46 10.51
N GLU A 141 4.64 -2.27 9.65
CA GLU A 141 4.23 -2.49 8.27
C GLU A 141 2.94 -3.32 8.20
N ARG A 142 2.46 -3.61 7.00
CA ARG A 142 1.27 -4.40 6.74
C ARG A 142 1.26 -5.69 7.55
N GLN A 143 0.10 -5.95 8.17
CA GLN A 143 -0.09 -7.15 8.95
C GLN A 143 -0.66 -8.27 8.08
N TYR A 144 -0.16 -9.46 8.28
CA TYR A 144 -0.64 -10.71 7.68
C TYR A 144 -1.10 -11.65 8.78
N SER A 145 -2.05 -12.51 8.48
CA SER A 145 -2.58 -13.48 9.44
C SER A 145 -3.14 -14.71 8.75
N THR A 146 -3.28 -15.78 9.49
CA THR A 146 -3.98 -17.00 9.08
C THR A 146 -5.30 -16.65 8.40
N ASN A 147 -5.48 -17.10 7.15
CA ASN A 147 -6.68 -16.89 6.33
C ASN A 147 -7.13 -15.41 6.24
N GLN A 148 -6.20 -14.48 6.34
CA GLN A 148 -6.45 -13.03 6.35
C GLN A 148 -7.42 -12.55 7.44
N ASP A 149 -7.42 -13.19 8.60
CA ASP A 149 -8.30 -12.82 9.71
C ASP A 149 -7.91 -11.46 10.31
N ASP A 150 -8.73 -10.44 10.07
CA ASP A 150 -8.51 -9.08 10.57
C ASP A 150 -8.56 -8.99 12.11
N VAL A 151 -9.21 -9.94 12.79
CA VAL A 151 -9.20 -9.99 14.25
C VAL A 151 -7.80 -10.32 14.76
N LEU A 152 -7.11 -11.27 14.11
CA LEU A 152 -5.71 -11.61 14.44
C LEU A 152 -4.75 -10.47 14.11
N LYS A 153 -4.91 -9.81 12.96
CA LYS A 153 -4.11 -8.62 12.60
C LYS A 153 -4.25 -7.51 13.65
N ARG A 154 -5.49 -7.19 14.06
CA ARG A 154 -5.77 -6.22 15.10
C ARG A 154 -5.23 -6.66 16.48
N ALA A 155 -5.28 -7.96 16.78
CA ALA A 155 -4.71 -8.50 18.01
C ALA A 155 -3.19 -8.30 18.06
N LEU A 156 -2.48 -8.53 16.94
CA LEU A 156 -1.04 -8.24 16.81
C LEU A 156 -0.75 -6.76 17.04
N VAL A 157 -1.44 -5.87 16.35
CA VAL A 157 -1.27 -4.41 16.50
C VAL A 157 -1.51 -3.98 17.95
N ASN A 158 -2.59 -4.43 18.57
CA ASN A 158 -2.91 -4.10 19.96
C ASN A 158 -1.83 -4.60 20.92
N ALA A 159 -1.30 -5.81 20.70
CA ALA A 159 -0.21 -6.35 21.53
C ALA A 159 1.07 -5.50 21.39
N LEU A 160 1.38 -5.04 20.17
CA LEU A 160 2.53 -4.15 19.91
C LEU A 160 2.37 -2.77 20.58
N ILE A 161 1.17 -2.18 20.52
CA ILE A 161 0.86 -0.91 21.20
C ILE A 161 0.98 -1.07 22.72
N ILE A 162 0.38 -2.10 23.29
CA ILE A 162 0.44 -2.39 24.75
C ILE A 162 1.87 -2.64 25.22
N GLY A 163 2.65 -3.35 24.41
CA GLY A 163 4.07 -3.60 24.65
C GLY A 163 4.99 -2.39 24.45
N GLY A 164 4.47 -1.30 23.88
CA GLY A 164 5.26 -0.09 23.62
C GLY A 164 6.28 -0.26 22.49
N TYR A 165 6.06 -1.19 21.57
CA TYR A 165 6.99 -1.48 20.47
C TYR A 165 6.86 -0.52 19.29
N ILE A 166 5.70 0.10 19.08
CA ILE A 166 5.40 0.94 17.93
C ILE A 166 4.78 2.28 18.33
N ASP A 167 4.94 3.27 17.45
CA ASP A 167 4.36 4.61 17.57
C ASP A 167 3.24 4.80 16.52
N GLY A 168 3.19 3.93 15.50
CA GLY A 168 2.18 3.88 14.47
C GLY A 168 2.25 2.56 13.69
N TYR A 169 1.28 2.36 12.82
CA TYR A 169 1.15 1.13 12.03
C TYR A 169 0.41 1.38 10.73
N LYS A 170 0.67 0.54 9.72
CA LYS A 170 -0.12 0.52 8.49
C LYS A 170 -1.53 0.06 8.81
N GLN A 171 -2.52 0.84 8.41
CA GLN A 171 -3.92 0.61 8.78
C GLN A 171 -4.38 -0.79 8.33
N VAL A 172 -5.00 -1.54 9.22
CA VAL A 172 -5.51 -2.90 8.94
C VAL A 172 -6.53 -2.86 7.82
N GLY A 173 -6.39 -3.76 6.83
CA GLY A 173 -7.26 -3.85 5.66
C GLY A 173 -6.75 -3.13 4.42
N TYR A 174 -5.67 -2.35 4.51
CA TYR A 174 -5.01 -1.76 3.35
C TYR A 174 -3.99 -2.73 2.75
N ASP A 175 -3.88 -2.70 1.43
CA ASP A 175 -2.97 -3.55 0.65
C ASP A 175 -1.63 -2.86 0.34
N CYS A 176 -0.84 -3.49 -0.53
CA CYS A 176 0.48 -3.03 -0.96
C CYS A 176 0.45 -1.77 -1.85
N HIS A 177 -0.70 -1.40 -2.44
CA HIS A 177 -0.82 -0.20 -3.28
C HIS A 177 -0.94 1.10 -2.46
N HIS A 178 -1.11 0.99 -1.13
CA HIS A 178 -1.32 2.13 -0.23
C HIS A 178 -0.07 2.40 0.63
N SER A 179 1.03 2.84 0.01
CA SER A 179 2.33 3.06 0.68
C SER A 179 2.26 4.04 1.87
N ARG A 180 1.28 4.96 1.88
CA ARG A 180 1.14 6.03 2.89
C ARG A 180 0.06 5.80 3.93
N SER A 181 -0.64 4.67 3.93
CA SER A 181 -1.79 4.38 4.81
C SER A 181 -1.40 4.07 6.26
N PHE A 182 -0.51 4.86 6.85
CA PHE A 182 -0.16 4.75 8.26
C PHE A 182 -1.12 5.55 9.16
N VAL A 183 -1.30 5.03 10.37
CA VAL A 183 -1.99 5.70 11.48
C VAL A 183 -1.11 5.65 12.73
N ASP A 184 -1.26 6.63 13.62
CA ASP A 184 -0.61 6.57 14.93
C ASP A 184 -1.34 5.58 15.88
N ILE A 185 -0.76 5.36 17.07
CA ILE A 185 -1.33 4.45 18.08
C ILE A 185 -2.70 4.90 18.61
N TYR A 186 -3.14 6.11 18.30
CA TYR A 186 -4.46 6.66 18.68
C TYR A 186 -5.45 6.58 17.51
N GLY A 187 -5.02 6.08 16.33
CA GLY A 187 -5.84 5.97 15.13
C GLY A 187 -5.91 7.24 14.27
N ASN A 188 -5.07 8.25 14.53
CA ASN A 188 -5.01 9.45 13.69
C ASN A 188 -4.22 9.12 12.41
N SER A 189 -4.74 9.54 11.25
CA SER A 189 -4.09 9.32 9.95
C SER A 189 -2.74 10.04 9.87
N LEU A 190 -1.74 9.35 9.35
CA LEU A 190 -0.42 9.86 9.02
C LEU A 190 -0.21 9.97 7.50
N GLU A 191 -1.25 9.81 6.69
CA GLU A 191 -1.20 9.79 5.22
C GLU A 191 -0.57 11.05 4.60
N ASN A 192 -0.74 12.20 5.25
CA ASN A 192 -0.14 13.46 4.80
C ASN A 192 1.34 13.61 5.16
N LYS A 193 1.91 12.66 5.92
CA LYS A 193 3.32 12.67 6.29
C LYS A 193 4.14 11.92 5.27
N LYS A 194 5.33 12.43 5.05
CA LYS A 194 6.34 11.82 4.19
C LYS A 194 7.40 11.17 5.06
N PHE A 195 7.66 9.89 4.81
CA PHE A 195 8.57 9.09 5.60
C PHE A 195 9.68 8.51 4.74
N TYR A 196 10.85 8.32 5.35
CA TYR A 196 11.94 7.54 4.80
C TYR A 196 12.63 6.71 5.89
N ILE A 197 13.33 5.69 5.46
CA ILE A 197 14.19 4.84 6.29
C ILE A 197 15.62 4.88 5.74
N ASP A 198 16.61 4.74 6.60
CA ASP A 198 17.96 4.43 6.16
C ASP A 198 17.96 3.01 5.58
N CYS A 199 18.52 2.85 4.38
CA CYS A 199 18.50 1.60 3.65
C CYS A 199 19.85 1.40 2.96
N ASP A 200 20.61 0.38 3.39
CA ASP A 200 21.85 -0.04 2.74
C ASP A 200 21.55 -1.28 1.89
N LEU A 201 21.31 -1.09 0.61
CA LEU A 201 21.00 -2.19 -0.31
C LEU A 201 22.23 -3.02 -0.68
N GLY A 202 23.43 -2.46 -0.57
CA GLY A 202 24.70 -3.10 -0.93
C GLY A 202 24.77 -3.47 -2.40
N THR A 203 23.92 -4.38 -2.86
CA THR A 203 23.75 -4.82 -4.25
C THR A 203 22.28 -4.97 -4.58
N GLU A 204 21.93 -5.00 -5.87
CA GLU A 204 20.56 -5.22 -6.35
C GLU A 204 19.96 -6.55 -5.87
N ASP A 205 20.82 -7.57 -5.66
CA ASP A 205 20.42 -8.90 -5.17
C ASP A 205 19.77 -8.85 -3.76
N THR A 206 19.98 -7.76 -3.03
CA THR A 206 19.41 -7.58 -1.69
C THR A 206 18.07 -6.87 -1.71
N LEU A 207 17.63 -6.35 -2.85
CA LEU A 207 16.33 -5.70 -3.00
C LEU A 207 15.20 -6.70 -2.78
N SER A 208 14.14 -6.24 -2.14
CA SER A 208 13.03 -7.05 -1.70
C SER A 208 11.72 -6.31 -1.93
N TYR A 209 10.67 -7.09 -2.15
CA TYR A 209 9.31 -6.58 -2.20
C TYR A 209 8.96 -5.79 -0.93
N GLN A 210 8.45 -4.56 -1.11
CA GLN A 210 8.06 -3.67 -0.03
C GLN A 210 6.63 -3.17 -0.23
N ASP A 211 5.85 -3.11 0.86
CA ASP A 211 4.50 -2.55 0.80
C ASP A 211 4.50 -1.03 0.90
N SER A 212 5.45 -0.42 1.61
CA SER A 212 5.43 1.02 1.87
C SER A 212 6.68 1.76 1.42
N PHE A 213 7.87 1.28 1.75
CA PHE A 213 9.12 1.97 1.40
C PHE A 213 9.67 1.41 0.08
N LYS A 214 9.12 1.90 -1.04
CA LYS A 214 9.33 1.33 -2.37
C LYS A 214 10.34 2.08 -3.24
N TRP A 215 10.56 3.37 -2.99
CA TRP A 215 11.44 4.21 -3.81
C TRP A 215 12.79 4.33 -3.15
N TYR A 216 13.81 3.82 -3.81
CA TYR A 216 15.17 3.73 -3.30
C TYR A 216 16.07 4.77 -3.95
N ASP A 217 16.79 5.54 -3.13
CA ASP A 217 17.89 6.41 -3.53
C ASP A 217 19.20 5.82 -2.97
N MET A 218 19.95 5.16 -3.84
CA MET A 218 21.22 4.50 -3.48
C MET A 218 22.27 5.51 -3.07
N SER A 219 22.25 6.70 -3.66
CA SER A 219 23.24 7.75 -3.38
C SER A 219 23.08 8.33 -1.98
N GLU A 220 21.84 8.42 -1.49
CA GLU A 220 21.51 8.85 -0.14
C GLU A 220 21.40 7.69 0.87
N GLY A 221 21.36 6.44 0.39
CA GLY A 221 21.14 5.26 1.23
C GLY A 221 19.79 5.29 1.92
N LYS A 222 18.72 5.62 1.19
CA LYS A 222 17.38 5.80 1.73
C LYS A 222 16.31 5.10 0.92
N ALA A 223 15.25 4.67 1.60
CA ALA A 223 14.02 4.20 0.98
C ALA A 223 12.83 5.04 1.47
N TYR A 224 11.97 5.46 0.55
CA TYR A 224 10.88 6.40 0.79
C TYR A 224 9.51 5.73 0.66
N ASN A 225 8.51 6.24 1.38
CA ASN A 225 7.11 5.78 1.23
C ASN A 225 6.31 6.62 0.23
N TYR A 226 6.98 7.41 -0.57
CA TYR A 226 6.41 8.24 -1.63
C TYR A 226 7.45 8.38 -2.74
N GLU A 227 7.02 8.63 -3.94
CA GLU A 227 7.87 8.87 -5.10
C GLU A 227 8.71 10.13 -4.91
N VAL A 228 10.01 9.99 -5.11
CA VAL A 228 10.98 11.07 -5.04
C VAL A 228 11.64 11.23 -6.42
N SER A 229 11.99 12.44 -6.78
CA SER A 229 12.72 12.70 -8.02
C SER A 229 14.12 12.11 -7.95
N GLY A 230 14.52 11.34 -8.98
CA GLY A 230 15.85 10.74 -9.06
C GLY A 230 16.05 9.51 -8.17
N TYR A 231 15.00 8.73 -7.90
CA TYR A 231 15.18 7.42 -7.27
C TYR A 231 15.87 6.45 -8.23
N ASP A 232 16.69 5.54 -7.69
CA ASP A 232 17.41 4.55 -8.50
C ASP A 232 16.53 3.33 -8.83
N TYR A 233 15.66 2.94 -7.88
CA TYR A 233 14.81 1.75 -8.03
C TYR A 233 13.41 2.00 -7.45
N GLU A 234 12.40 1.50 -8.18
CA GLU A 234 11.04 1.33 -7.68
C GLU A 234 10.68 -0.15 -7.64
N LEU A 235 10.09 -0.60 -6.54
CA LEU A 235 9.57 -1.95 -6.41
C LEU A 235 8.14 -2.02 -6.93
N ASP A 236 7.91 -2.82 -7.97
CA ASP A 236 6.56 -3.12 -8.46
C ASP A 236 5.80 -3.97 -7.45
N THR A 237 4.63 -3.50 -7.03
CA THR A 237 3.76 -4.18 -6.06
C THR A 237 2.89 -5.25 -6.70
N THR A 238 2.88 -5.39 -8.02
CA THR A 238 2.06 -6.38 -8.75
C THR A 238 2.73 -7.75 -8.73
N ASP A 239 4.01 -7.81 -9.03
CA ASP A 239 4.76 -9.06 -9.15
C ASP A 239 6.04 -9.12 -8.28
N GLY A 240 6.42 -8.01 -7.65
CA GLY A 240 7.63 -7.87 -6.86
C GLY A 240 8.89 -7.67 -7.71
N SER A 241 8.75 -7.33 -9.00
CA SER A 241 9.87 -6.92 -9.84
C SER A 241 10.46 -5.60 -9.36
N ILE A 242 11.65 -5.30 -9.82
CA ILE A 242 12.38 -4.10 -9.46
C ILE A 242 12.63 -3.35 -10.77
N ASP A 243 11.98 -2.20 -10.89
CA ASP A 243 12.19 -1.30 -11.99
C ASP A 243 13.27 -0.28 -11.60
N GLY A 244 14.42 -0.36 -12.24
CA GLY A 244 15.45 0.69 -12.14
C GLY A 244 14.95 1.96 -12.79
N TYR A 245 15.13 3.08 -12.11
CA TYR A 245 15.02 4.38 -12.77
C TYR A 245 16.25 4.51 -13.69
N GLU A 246 16.05 4.22 -14.95
CA GLU A 246 17.01 4.62 -15.98
C GLU A 246 16.82 6.12 -16.16
N GLU A 247 17.65 6.95 -15.52
CA GLU A 247 17.91 8.26 -16.09
C GLU A 247 18.35 7.99 -17.52
N ASN A 248 17.55 8.41 -18.48
CA ASN A 248 18.00 8.48 -19.86
C ASN A 248 19.12 9.52 -19.89
N ASP A 249 20.35 9.09 -19.53
CA ASP A 249 21.56 9.91 -19.62
C ASP A 249 21.94 10.22 -21.07
N ASP A 250 21.22 9.63 -22.02
CA ASP A 250 21.37 9.93 -23.43
C ASP A 250 20.49 11.14 -23.79
N GLU A 251 21.17 12.27 -23.96
CA GLU A 251 20.57 13.47 -24.52
C GLU A 251 19.96 13.12 -25.89
N SER A 252 18.63 13.14 -25.98
CA SER A 252 17.88 12.88 -27.20
C SER A 252 17.74 14.16 -28.02
N TYR A 253 17.69 14.03 -29.35
CA TYR A 253 17.45 15.13 -30.23
C TYR A 253 16.04 15.10 -30.81
N ASP A 254 15.24 16.10 -30.49
CA ASP A 254 13.95 16.34 -31.11
C ASP A 254 14.21 17.06 -32.46
N GLU A 255 14.07 16.30 -33.55
CA GLU A 255 14.30 16.82 -34.91
C GLU A 255 13.22 17.81 -35.34
N PHE A 256 12.00 17.68 -34.82
CA PHE A 256 10.89 18.55 -35.19
C PHE A 256 11.03 19.93 -34.54
N HIS A 257 11.41 20.00 -33.26
CA HIS A 257 11.62 21.26 -32.53
C HIS A 257 13.07 21.75 -32.56
N GLU A 258 13.99 21.01 -33.22
CA GLU A 258 15.42 21.31 -33.33
C GLU A 258 16.09 21.54 -31.95
N CYS A 259 15.75 20.72 -30.93
CA CYS A 259 16.31 20.86 -29.59
C CYS A 259 16.84 19.54 -29.02
N TYR A 260 17.81 19.67 -28.13
CA TYR A 260 18.33 18.56 -27.34
C TYR A 260 17.69 18.56 -25.93
N GLY A 261 17.46 17.38 -25.37
CA GLY A 261 16.96 17.26 -24.01
C GLY A 261 16.93 15.81 -23.53
N TYR A 262 16.63 15.63 -22.27
CA TYR A 262 16.46 14.31 -21.64
C TYR A 262 14.99 13.93 -21.71
N PHE A 263 14.58 13.33 -22.82
CA PHE A 263 13.20 12.93 -23.07
C PHE A 263 13.16 11.73 -24.02
N ASP A 264 12.10 10.95 -23.92
CA ASP A 264 11.80 9.90 -24.90
C ASP A 264 11.35 10.54 -26.21
N THR A 265 11.71 9.92 -27.33
CA THR A 265 11.30 10.36 -28.66
C THR A 265 10.39 9.35 -29.34
N THR A 266 9.48 9.86 -30.15
CA THR A 266 8.67 9.06 -31.08
C THR A 266 8.80 9.60 -32.49
N ILE A 267 8.46 8.80 -33.48
CA ILE A 267 8.43 9.25 -34.86
C ILE A 267 7.10 9.95 -35.19
N VAL A 268 7.18 11.11 -35.75
CA VAL A 268 6.02 11.90 -36.18
C VAL A 268 6.13 12.23 -37.68
N MET A 269 5.00 12.38 -38.35
CA MET A 269 4.94 12.75 -39.78
C MET A 269 4.58 14.22 -39.94
N TYR A 270 5.36 14.97 -40.71
CA TYR A 270 5.10 16.35 -41.07
C TYR A 270 5.46 16.59 -42.52
N HIS A 271 4.50 17.05 -43.33
CA HIS A 271 4.65 17.28 -44.77
C HIS A 271 5.27 16.10 -45.54
N GLY A 272 4.82 14.87 -45.17
CA GLY A 272 5.27 13.63 -45.81
C GLY A 272 6.72 13.23 -45.48
N ARG A 273 7.29 13.75 -44.38
CA ARG A 273 8.62 13.35 -43.86
C ARG A 273 8.51 12.97 -42.40
N GLU A 274 9.28 11.96 -42.01
CA GLU A 274 9.44 11.50 -40.64
C GLU A 274 10.42 12.40 -39.88
N TYR A 275 10.07 12.72 -38.63
CA TYR A 275 10.90 13.44 -37.68
C TYR A 275 10.87 12.70 -36.32
N SER A 276 11.97 12.75 -35.61
CA SER A 276 11.99 12.41 -34.18
C SER A 276 11.42 13.59 -33.39
N CYS A 277 10.44 13.35 -32.53
CA CYS A 277 9.80 14.36 -31.70
C CYS A 277 9.70 13.87 -30.25
N SER A 278 9.88 14.77 -29.28
CA SER A 278 9.65 14.45 -27.86
C SER A 278 8.24 13.97 -27.62
N VAL A 279 8.09 12.89 -26.86
CA VAL A 279 6.76 12.38 -26.46
C VAL A 279 5.99 13.37 -25.59
N ASP A 280 6.69 14.30 -24.93
CA ASP A 280 6.09 15.34 -24.08
C ASP A 280 5.52 16.51 -24.91
N ASP A 281 5.93 16.65 -26.19
CA ASP A 281 5.59 17.79 -27.06
C ASP A 281 4.70 17.39 -28.25
N LEU A 282 3.90 16.33 -28.10
CA LEU A 282 2.97 15.84 -29.13
C LEU A 282 1.69 16.67 -29.28
N GLY A 283 1.61 17.84 -28.65
CA GLY A 283 0.39 18.67 -28.63
C GLY A 283 -0.07 19.17 -30.01
N GLU A 284 0.83 19.22 -31.04
CA GLU A 284 0.55 19.61 -32.42
C GLU A 284 0.28 18.40 -33.35
N PHE A 285 0.28 17.19 -32.80
CA PHE A 285 0.14 15.95 -33.55
C PHE A 285 -1.13 15.17 -33.15
N VAL A 286 -1.63 14.45 -34.14
CA VAL A 286 -2.80 13.57 -33.99
C VAL A 286 -2.42 12.14 -34.34
N TRP A 287 -2.79 11.18 -33.52
CA TRP A 287 -2.61 9.76 -33.80
C TRP A 287 -3.60 9.31 -34.85
N ILE A 288 -3.14 8.66 -35.91
CA ILE A 288 -3.95 8.07 -36.99
C ILE A 288 -3.89 6.56 -36.87
N ASP A 289 -5.00 5.95 -36.45
CA ASP A 289 -5.08 4.50 -36.19
C ASP A 289 -4.79 3.65 -37.44
N SER A 290 -5.19 4.09 -38.62
CA SER A 290 -4.95 3.36 -39.88
C SER A 290 -3.48 3.32 -40.27
N GLU A 291 -2.71 4.32 -39.88
CA GLU A 291 -1.29 4.46 -40.20
C GLU A 291 -0.37 4.05 -39.04
N GLU A 292 -0.95 3.83 -37.85
CA GLU A 292 -0.22 3.54 -36.63
C GLU A 292 0.90 4.58 -36.34
N MET A 293 0.62 5.88 -36.58
CA MET A 293 1.61 6.95 -36.51
C MET A 293 0.98 8.30 -36.14
N TYR A 294 1.79 9.19 -35.58
CA TYR A 294 1.42 10.59 -35.32
C TYR A 294 1.63 11.45 -36.56
N TYR A 295 0.63 12.26 -36.93
CA TYR A 295 0.67 13.22 -38.02
C TYR A 295 0.43 14.64 -37.48
N HIS A 296 1.15 15.61 -37.98
CA HIS A 296 0.93 17.01 -37.63
C HIS A 296 -0.48 17.47 -38.04
N GLU A 297 -1.14 18.30 -37.24
CA GLU A 297 -2.54 18.74 -37.47
C GLU A 297 -2.72 19.42 -38.87
N SER A 298 -1.67 20.04 -39.42
CA SER A 298 -1.72 20.64 -40.76
C SER A 298 -1.90 19.63 -41.89
N ASP A 299 -1.50 18.35 -41.66
CA ASP A 299 -1.46 17.31 -42.69
C ASP A 299 -2.66 16.36 -42.61
N VAL A 300 -3.55 16.57 -41.66
CA VAL A 300 -4.75 15.74 -41.44
C VAL A 300 -6.02 16.56 -41.50
N ASP A 301 -7.13 15.89 -41.82
CA ASP A 301 -8.48 16.42 -41.73
C ASP A 301 -9.36 15.48 -40.92
N ARG A 302 -10.42 16.00 -40.34
CA ARG A 302 -11.40 15.23 -39.60
C ARG A 302 -12.64 14.93 -40.44
N CYS A 303 -13.00 13.67 -40.57
CA CYS A 303 -14.18 13.28 -41.31
C CYS A 303 -15.44 13.89 -40.66
N PRO A 304 -16.25 14.69 -41.40
CA PRO A 304 -17.43 15.33 -40.83
C PRO A 304 -18.58 14.34 -40.52
N TRP A 305 -18.50 13.09 -40.99
CA TRP A 305 -19.51 12.07 -40.82
C TRP A 305 -19.23 11.10 -39.67
N CYS A 306 -17.99 10.54 -39.62
CA CYS A 306 -17.60 9.61 -38.56
C CYS A 306 -16.79 10.27 -37.46
N GLY A 307 -16.18 11.42 -37.71
CA GLY A 307 -15.34 12.16 -36.76
C GLY A 307 -13.93 11.61 -36.64
N GLU A 308 -13.54 10.62 -37.44
CA GLU A 308 -12.18 10.08 -37.47
C GLU A 308 -11.21 11.00 -38.21
N TRP A 309 -9.94 10.94 -37.81
CA TRP A 309 -8.87 11.67 -38.47
C TRP A 309 -8.30 10.86 -39.65
N PHE A 310 -7.93 11.53 -40.71
CA PHE A 310 -7.29 10.94 -41.92
C PHE A 310 -6.28 11.88 -42.53
N VAL A 311 -5.31 11.34 -43.25
CA VAL A 311 -4.28 12.11 -43.96
C VAL A 311 -4.89 12.79 -45.20
N LYS A 312 -4.62 14.07 -45.42
CA LYS A 312 -5.24 14.90 -46.48
C LYS A 312 -5.06 14.36 -47.89
N ASP A 313 -3.91 13.75 -48.17
CA ASP A 313 -3.59 13.27 -49.50
C ASP A 313 -4.24 11.91 -49.85
N ASP A 314 -4.72 11.15 -48.86
CA ASP A 314 -5.24 9.80 -49.10
C ASP A 314 -6.74 9.74 -49.34
N GLY A 315 -7.48 10.81 -49.16
CA GLY A 315 -8.90 10.92 -49.38
C GLY A 315 -9.68 9.85 -48.60
N HIS A 316 -10.30 10.22 -47.53
CA HIS A 316 -11.13 9.29 -46.72
C HIS A 316 -12.39 8.90 -47.48
N GLU A 317 -12.45 7.66 -48.01
CA GLU A 317 -13.69 7.04 -48.46
C GLU A 317 -14.50 6.57 -47.24
N SER A 318 -15.41 7.41 -46.75
CA SER A 318 -16.37 6.93 -45.76
C SER A 318 -17.24 5.87 -46.41
N GLU A 319 -17.29 4.67 -45.82
CA GLU A 319 -18.33 3.67 -46.15
C GLU A 319 -19.71 4.21 -45.75
N VAL A 320 -20.21 5.17 -46.47
CA VAL A 320 -21.64 5.46 -46.48
C VAL A 320 -22.23 4.41 -47.37
N THR A 321 -22.71 3.30 -46.80
CA THR A 321 -23.62 2.40 -47.48
C THR A 321 -24.82 3.21 -47.90
N GLY A 322 -24.80 3.62 -49.16
CA GLY A 322 -25.93 4.24 -49.80
C GLY A 322 -27.10 3.27 -49.83
N SER A 323 -28.20 3.64 -49.19
CA SER A 323 -29.54 3.10 -49.49
C SER A 323 -30.11 3.81 -50.70
#